data_ebdbba44211390ea5c9b32ceb6c6a3af
#
_entry.id   ebdbba44211390ea5c9b32ceb6c6a3af
#
_cell.length_a   1.000
_cell.length_b   1.000
_cell.length_c   1.000
_cell.angle_alpha   90.00
_cell.angle_beta   90.00
_cell.angle_gamma   90.00
#
_symmetry.space_group_name_H-M   'P 1'
#
loop_
_entity.id
_entity.type
_entity.pdbx_description
1 polymer ?
#
loop_
_entity_poly.entity_id
_entity_poly.type
_entity_poly.pdbx_seq_one_letter_code
_entity_poly.pdbx_strand_id
1 'polypeptide(L)'
;MIKGVEGLAVRYDSLSLPVEIPSKLSRILELEPGDRMLTYFVSDDIKVRTFKVASEYNAILESDDKLIVYADIKDLQRLNQWTQDEISAFEVILDPDYQNAEDITQMSSEIGYITSAHSSDDEASVVTQSSVRMFPQLFDWLNLIDFNVLFILGLMTLVAGFNMISGLLIMLFENISTIGLLKSLGMRDKEIAKTFLLSSSSLI
;
A
#
# COMPACT_ATOMS: atom_id res chain seq x y z
N MET A 1 8.86 -19.42 3.29
CA MET A 1 7.62 -19.94 2.64
C MET A 1 7.84 -20.01 1.15
N ILE A 2 7.44 -21.09 0.47
CA ILE A 2 7.56 -21.21 -0.98
C ILE A 2 6.17 -20.99 -1.60
N LYS A 3 6.09 -20.06 -2.57
CA LYS A 3 4.86 -19.80 -3.34
C LYS A 3 5.01 -20.37 -4.76
N GLY A 4 3.99 -21.08 -5.23
CA GLY A 4 3.88 -21.50 -6.62
C GLY A 4 3.40 -20.34 -7.48
N VAL A 5 4.08 -20.07 -8.59
CA VAL A 5 3.73 -19.04 -9.57
C VAL A 5 3.62 -19.70 -10.93
N GLU A 6 2.60 -19.35 -11.69
CA GLU A 6 2.44 -19.82 -13.06
C GLU A 6 3.34 -18.99 -13.99
N GLY A 7 4.16 -19.70 -14.81
CA GLY A 7 4.94 -19.02 -15.85
C GLY A 7 6.33 -18.55 -15.44
N LEU A 8 6.98 -19.19 -14.47
CA LEU A 8 8.40 -18.90 -14.22
C LEU A 8 9.22 -19.19 -15.49
N ALA A 9 9.74 -18.14 -16.12
CA ALA A 9 10.18 -18.14 -17.50
C ALA A 9 11.50 -18.88 -17.78
N VAL A 10 12.12 -19.51 -16.78
CA VAL A 10 13.45 -20.11 -16.93
C VAL A 10 13.35 -21.61 -16.87
N ARG A 11 13.15 -22.24 -18.03
CA ARG A 11 13.35 -23.70 -18.18
C ARG A 11 14.85 -24.01 -18.19
N TYR A 12 15.36 -24.38 -17.04
CA TYR A 12 16.60 -25.12 -16.96
C TYR A 12 16.29 -26.64 -16.96
N ASP A 13 17.20 -27.42 -17.50
CA ASP A 13 17.25 -28.84 -17.61
C ASP A 13 16.23 -29.60 -16.72
N SER A 14 15.62 -30.65 -17.23
CA SER A 14 14.48 -31.41 -16.67
C SER A 14 14.64 -31.97 -15.24
N LEU A 15 15.78 -31.76 -14.61
CA LEU A 15 16.13 -32.22 -13.26
C LEU A 15 16.30 -31.09 -12.24
N SER A 16 16.30 -29.84 -12.65
CA SER A 16 16.46 -28.71 -11.76
C SER A 16 15.12 -27.97 -11.59
N LEU A 17 14.68 -27.80 -10.35
CA LEU A 17 13.50 -27.01 -9.97
C LEU A 17 13.91 -25.54 -9.85
N PRO A 18 13.61 -24.68 -10.84
CA PRO A 18 13.99 -23.27 -10.80
C PRO A 18 13.19 -22.52 -9.74
N VAL A 19 13.86 -21.62 -9.02
CA VAL A 19 13.23 -20.76 -8.02
C VAL A 19 13.75 -19.34 -8.10
N GLU A 20 12.90 -18.38 -7.75
CA GLU A 20 13.29 -17.00 -7.49
C GLU A 20 13.34 -16.76 -5.98
N ILE A 21 14.44 -16.21 -5.51
CA ILE A 21 14.67 -15.96 -4.09
C ILE A 21 14.76 -14.47 -3.80
N PRO A 22 14.34 -14.02 -2.61
CA PRO A 22 14.51 -12.62 -2.23
C PRO A 22 16.00 -12.33 -1.99
N SER A 23 16.47 -11.14 -2.38
CA SER A 23 17.87 -10.72 -2.20
C SER A 23 18.37 -10.79 -0.75
N LYS A 24 17.46 -10.72 0.22
CA LYS A 24 17.77 -10.95 1.64
C LYS A 24 18.19 -12.39 1.89
N LEU A 25 17.46 -13.37 1.30
CA LEU A 25 17.80 -14.79 1.44
C LEU A 25 19.10 -15.12 0.72
N SER A 26 19.32 -14.55 -0.49
CA SER A 26 20.56 -14.68 -1.24
C SER A 26 21.76 -14.25 -0.38
N ARG A 27 21.69 -13.10 0.25
CA ARG A 27 22.75 -12.60 1.15
C ARG A 27 22.98 -13.44 2.40
N ILE A 28 21.91 -13.98 3.01
CA ILE A 28 22.03 -14.81 4.22
C ILE A 28 22.68 -16.15 3.92
N LEU A 29 22.36 -16.74 2.78
CA LEU A 29 22.83 -18.06 2.37
C LEU A 29 24.04 -17.99 1.41
N GLU A 30 24.49 -16.77 1.06
CA GLU A 30 25.58 -16.53 0.11
C GLU A 30 25.34 -17.24 -1.24
N LEU A 31 24.09 -17.18 -1.74
CA LEU A 31 23.67 -17.81 -2.99
C LEU A 31 23.65 -16.82 -4.14
N GLU A 32 24.15 -17.24 -5.30
CA GLU A 32 24.08 -16.49 -6.56
C GLU A 32 23.14 -17.18 -7.57
N PRO A 33 22.61 -16.45 -8.58
CA PRO A 33 21.88 -17.09 -9.68
C PRO A 33 22.69 -18.19 -10.35
N GLY A 34 22.13 -19.39 -10.40
CA GLY A 34 22.79 -20.60 -10.88
C GLY A 34 23.13 -21.62 -9.79
N ASP A 35 23.20 -21.18 -8.55
CA ASP A 35 23.52 -22.05 -7.41
C ASP A 35 22.39 -23.02 -7.06
N ARG A 36 22.75 -24.05 -6.30
CA ARG A 36 21.82 -25.05 -5.81
C ARG A 36 21.49 -24.82 -4.34
N MET A 37 20.21 -24.71 -4.05
CA MET A 37 19.68 -24.56 -2.70
C MET A 37 19.04 -25.87 -2.24
N LEU A 38 19.57 -26.46 -1.17
CA LEU A 38 18.98 -27.63 -0.54
C LEU A 38 17.90 -27.20 0.43
N THR A 39 16.67 -27.69 0.22
CA THR A 39 15.51 -27.32 1.02
C THR A 39 14.89 -28.54 1.69
N TYR A 40 14.63 -28.40 2.98
CA TYR A 40 13.96 -29.40 3.81
C TYR A 40 12.50 -29.02 4.00
N PHE A 41 11.60 -29.86 3.56
CA PHE A 41 10.17 -29.75 3.82
C PHE A 41 9.86 -30.63 5.02
N VAL A 42 9.48 -29.98 6.12
CA VAL A 42 9.13 -30.66 7.36
C VAL A 42 7.61 -30.68 7.46
N SER A 43 7.04 -31.88 7.22
CA SER A 43 5.64 -32.22 7.42
C SER A 43 5.62 -33.51 8.25
N ASP A 44 4.70 -34.43 8.02
CA ASP A 44 4.69 -35.75 8.64
C ASP A 44 5.97 -36.53 8.30
N ASP A 45 6.48 -36.36 7.07
CA ASP A 45 7.77 -36.87 6.60
C ASP A 45 8.71 -35.70 6.21
N ILE A 46 10.01 -35.89 6.45
CA ILE A 46 11.04 -34.96 6.00
C ILE A 46 11.36 -35.23 4.53
N LYS A 47 10.94 -34.33 3.65
CA LYS A 47 11.28 -34.40 2.22
C LYS A 47 12.41 -33.41 1.91
N VAL A 48 13.44 -33.87 1.27
CA VAL A 48 14.59 -33.06 0.85
C VAL A 48 14.52 -32.85 -0.66
N ARG A 49 14.65 -31.59 -1.09
CA ARG A 49 14.67 -31.23 -2.51
C ARG A 49 15.75 -30.20 -2.79
N THR A 50 16.33 -30.31 -3.95
CA THR A 50 17.33 -29.36 -4.46
C THR A 50 16.66 -28.45 -5.47
N PHE A 51 16.65 -27.16 -5.18
CA PHE A 51 16.24 -26.11 -6.09
C PHE A 51 17.44 -25.43 -6.73
N LYS A 52 17.25 -24.85 -7.90
CA LYS A 52 18.27 -24.03 -8.57
C LYS A 52 17.80 -22.57 -8.54
N VAL A 53 18.63 -21.70 -8.01
CA VAL A 53 18.36 -20.26 -8.01
C VAL A 53 18.38 -19.77 -9.46
N ALA A 54 17.23 -19.30 -9.95
CA ALA A 54 17.08 -18.76 -11.30
C ALA A 54 17.35 -17.27 -11.32
N SER A 55 16.80 -16.54 -10.36
CA SER A 55 16.94 -15.10 -10.22
C SER A 55 16.75 -14.67 -8.77
N GLU A 56 17.14 -13.43 -8.50
CA GLU A 56 16.88 -12.74 -7.24
C GLU A 56 15.85 -11.64 -7.47
N TYR A 57 14.99 -11.40 -6.47
CA TYR A 57 14.07 -10.29 -6.49
C TYR A 57 14.18 -9.43 -5.22
N ASN A 58 13.91 -8.14 -5.35
CA ASN A 58 13.82 -7.24 -4.21
C ASN A 58 12.38 -7.20 -3.71
N ALA A 59 12.16 -7.68 -2.50
CA ALA A 59 10.84 -7.57 -1.86
C ALA A 59 10.59 -6.12 -1.47
N ILE A 60 9.46 -5.56 -1.91
CA ILE A 60 9.04 -4.19 -1.56
C ILE A 60 8.71 -4.09 -0.06
N LEU A 61 8.18 -5.17 0.51
CA LEU A 61 7.87 -5.32 1.93
C LEU A 61 8.75 -6.44 2.49
N GLU A 62 9.91 -6.06 2.99
CA GLU A 62 10.76 -6.99 3.75
C GLU A 62 10.14 -7.19 5.14
N SER A 63 9.25 -8.16 5.27
CA SER A 63 8.88 -8.69 6.58
C SER A 63 10.04 -9.54 7.06
N ASP A 64 10.62 -9.22 8.22
CA ASP A 64 11.76 -9.96 8.78
C ASP A 64 11.46 -11.44 9.00
N ASP A 65 10.18 -11.79 9.16
CA ASP A 65 9.75 -13.13 9.53
C ASP A 65 9.34 -14.01 8.34
N LYS A 66 9.18 -13.48 7.12
CA LYS A 66 8.65 -14.25 5.99
C LYS A 66 9.46 -14.03 4.72
N LEU A 67 10.48 -14.84 4.54
CA LEU A 67 11.19 -14.97 3.26
C LEU A 67 10.35 -15.82 2.31
N ILE A 68 9.89 -15.25 1.21
CA ILE A 68 9.06 -15.92 0.20
C ILE A 68 9.97 -16.37 -0.94
N VAL A 69 9.89 -17.61 -1.32
CA VAL A 69 10.57 -18.18 -2.50
C VAL A 69 9.50 -18.51 -3.53
N TYR A 70 9.67 -18.04 -4.75
CA TYR A 70 8.77 -18.34 -5.86
C TYR A 70 9.29 -19.54 -6.64
N ALA A 71 8.41 -20.50 -6.91
CA ALA A 71 8.71 -21.71 -7.68
C ALA A 71 7.58 -21.95 -8.70
N ASP A 72 7.80 -22.82 -9.69
CA ASP A 72 6.72 -23.22 -10.59
C ASP A 72 5.64 -24.00 -9.81
N ILE A 73 4.37 -23.63 -10.00
CA ILE A 73 3.25 -24.28 -9.30
C ILE A 73 3.18 -25.76 -9.58
N LYS A 74 3.48 -26.18 -10.80
CA LYS A 74 3.48 -27.61 -11.21
C LYS A 74 4.53 -28.43 -10.46
N ASP A 75 5.65 -27.81 -10.14
CA ASP A 75 6.71 -28.46 -9.36
C ASP A 75 6.27 -28.63 -7.90
N LEU A 76 5.57 -27.65 -7.34
CA LEU A 76 5.01 -27.73 -5.98
C LEU A 76 3.85 -28.74 -5.90
N GLN A 77 2.96 -28.77 -6.89
CA GLN A 77 1.90 -29.77 -6.98
C GLN A 77 2.46 -31.19 -7.02
N ARG A 78 3.48 -31.41 -7.87
CA ARG A 78 4.18 -32.69 -7.98
C ARG A 78 4.88 -33.11 -6.68
N LEU A 79 5.46 -32.14 -5.97
CA LEU A 79 6.15 -32.35 -4.71
C LEU A 79 5.20 -32.75 -3.58
N ASN A 80 4.00 -32.16 -3.59
CA ASN A 80 2.94 -32.45 -2.63
C ASN A 80 2.03 -33.60 -3.06
N GLN A 81 2.22 -34.18 -4.24
CA GLN A 81 1.37 -35.22 -4.83
C GLN A 81 -0.06 -34.72 -5.10
N TRP A 82 -0.19 -33.43 -5.38
CA TRP A 82 -1.45 -32.82 -5.73
C TRP A 82 -1.78 -33.00 -7.21
N THR A 83 -3.06 -32.96 -7.51
CA THR A 83 -3.55 -32.89 -8.90
C THR A 83 -3.30 -31.48 -9.48
N GLN A 84 -3.56 -31.31 -10.78
CA GLN A 84 -3.38 -30.01 -11.43
C GLN A 84 -4.39 -28.96 -10.97
N ASP A 85 -5.51 -29.39 -10.41
CA ASP A 85 -6.62 -28.54 -9.96
C ASP A 85 -6.51 -28.21 -8.45
N GLU A 86 -5.59 -28.87 -7.74
CA GLU A 86 -5.39 -28.60 -6.31
C GLU A 86 -4.39 -27.49 -6.08
N ILE A 87 -4.79 -26.52 -5.29
CA ILE A 87 -3.99 -25.39 -4.83
C ILE A 87 -4.24 -25.12 -3.34
N SER A 88 -3.28 -24.56 -2.64
CA SER A 88 -3.45 -24.23 -1.21
C SER A 88 -4.00 -22.84 -0.97
N ALA A 89 -3.81 -21.93 -1.90
CA ALA A 89 -4.30 -20.56 -1.81
C ALA A 89 -4.24 -19.89 -3.19
N PHE A 90 -5.03 -18.86 -3.37
CA PHE A 90 -4.92 -17.93 -4.50
C PHE A 90 -4.95 -16.50 -4.01
N GLU A 91 -4.31 -15.64 -4.76
CA GLU A 91 -4.25 -14.20 -4.49
C GLU A 91 -5.21 -13.48 -5.43
N VAL A 92 -6.09 -12.68 -4.87
CA VAL A 92 -7.03 -11.85 -5.62
C VAL A 92 -6.48 -10.43 -5.66
N ILE A 93 -6.21 -9.93 -6.86
CA ILE A 93 -5.77 -8.55 -7.08
C ILE A 93 -7.01 -7.73 -7.44
N LEU A 94 -7.28 -6.70 -6.63
CA LEU A 94 -8.39 -5.78 -6.88
C LEU A 94 -8.01 -4.74 -7.92
N ASP A 95 -9.04 -4.24 -8.63
CA ASP A 95 -8.88 -3.10 -9.52
C ASP A 95 -8.35 -1.86 -8.76
N PRO A 96 -7.50 -1.02 -9.38
CA PRO A 96 -6.96 0.19 -8.76
C PRO A 96 -8.01 1.11 -8.11
N ASP A 97 -9.22 1.13 -8.62
CA ASP A 97 -10.31 1.94 -8.06
C ASP A 97 -10.81 1.46 -6.69
N TYR A 98 -10.49 0.21 -6.30
CA TYR A 98 -10.92 -0.44 -5.05
C TYR A 98 -9.75 -0.79 -4.12
N GLN A 99 -8.65 -0.05 -4.18
CA GLN A 99 -7.43 -0.37 -3.42
C GLN A 99 -7.28 0.41 -2.10
N ASN A 100 -8.28 1.17 -1.67
CA ASN A 100 -8.24 1.78 -0.34
C ASN A 100 -8.50 0.73 0.77
N ALA A 101 -8.08 1.02 2.00
CA ALA A 101 -8.14 0.06 3.11
C ALA A 101 -9.57 -0.40 3.46
N GLU A 102 -10.55 0.49 3.27
CA GLU A 102 -11.95 0.21 3.56
C GLU A 102 -12.54 -0.74 2.50
N ASP A 103 -12.33 -0.44 1.21
CA ASP A 103 -12.79 -1.28 0.10
C ASP A 103 -12.14 -2.66 0.12
N ILE A 104 -10.82 -2.74 0.37
CA ILE A 104 -10.11 -4.02 0.53
C ILE A 104 -10.73 -4.86 1.65
N THR A 105 -11.08 -4.24 2.76
CA THR A 105 -11.67 -4.95 3.90
C THR A 105 -13.08 -5.42 3.58
N GLN A 106 -13.89 -4.59 2.92
CA GLN A 106 -15.25 -4.93 2.52
C GLN A 106 -15.24 -6.05 1.47
N MET A 107 -14.45 -5.91 0.39
CA MET A 107 -14.33 -6.93 -0.65
C MET A 107 -13.81 -8.27 -0.10
N SER A 108 -12.85 -8.22 0.82
CA SER A 108 -12.38 -9.44 1.50
C SER A 108 -13.49 -10.16 2.25
N SER A 109 -14.38 -9.42 2.91
CA SER A 109 -15.51 -10.00 3.63
C SER A 109 -16.53 -10.60 2.67
N GLU A 110 -16.81 -9.94 1.55
CA GLU A 110 -17.73 -10.40 0.51
C GLU A 110 -17.20 -11.66 -0.18
N ILE A 111 -15.94 -11.67 -0.59
CA ILE A 111 -15.27 -12.85 -1.17
C ILE A 111 -15.33 -14.01 -0.18
N GLY A 112 -15.04 -13.76 1.10
CA GLY A 112 -15.12 -14.78 2.15
C GLY A 112 -16.52 -15.37 2.29
N TYR A 113 -17.55 -14.55 2.24
CA TYR A 113 -18.93 -15.00 2.28
C TYR A 113 -19.29 -15.85 1.05
N ILE A 114 -18.97 -15.38 -0.15
CA ILE A 114 -19.25 -16.09 -1.40
C ILE A 114 -18.52 -17.43 -1.42
N THR A 115 -17.25 -17.45 -1.03
CA THR A 115 -16.43 -18.66 -1.02
C THR A 115 -16.98 -19.69 -0.03
N SER A 116 -17.33 -19.25 1.18
CA SER A 116 -17.91 -20.14 2.19
C SER A 116 -19.29 -20.69 1.80
N ALA A 117 -20.08 -19.89 1.06
CA ALA A 117 -21.40 -20.30 0.59
C ALA A 117 -21.36 -21.34 -0.57
N HIS A 118 -20.25 -21.36 -1.32
CA HIS A 118 -20.06 -22.27 -2.47
C HIS A 118 -19.07 -23.41 -2.19
N SER A 119 -18.51 -23.47 -0.99
CA SER A 119 -17.63 -24.56 -0.59
C SER A 119 -18.43 -25.85 -0.42
N SER A 120 -17.94 -26.96 -0.99
CA SER A 120 -18.55 -28.28 -0.81
C SER A 120 -18.01 -28.94 0.46
N ASP A 121 -18.76 -29.94 1.00
CA ASP A 121 -18.38 -30.66 2.22
C ASP A 121 -17.03 -31.42 2.08
N ASP A 122 -16.60 -31.71 0.86
CA ASP A 122 -15.33 -32.40 0.54
C ASP A 122 -14.13 -31.45 0.37
N GLU A 123 -14.35 -30.12 0.38
CA GLU A 123 -13.31 -29.13 0.23
C GLU A 123 -12.80 -28.61 1.58
N ALA A 124 -11.51 -28.28 1.61
CA ALA A 124 -10.95 -27.64 2.80
C ALA A 124 -11.57 -26.26 3.00
N SER A 125 -11.86 -25.92 4.26
CA SER A 125 -12.40 -24.60 4.60
C SER A 125 -11.47 -23.48 4.13
N VAL A 126 -11.96 -22.61 3.25
CA VAL A 126 -11.22 -21.47 2.72
C VAL A 126 -11.37 -20.29 3.65
N VAL A 127 -10.24 -19.72 4.07
CA VAL A 127 -10.19 -18.52 4.89
C VAL A 127 -9.70 -17.36 4.04
N THR A 128 -10.53 -16.34 3.89
CA THR A 128 -10.17 -15.11 3.20
C THR A 128 -9.48 -14.16 4.14
N GLN A 129 -8.34 -13.64 3.72
CA GLN A 129 -7.54 -12.70 4.50
C GLN A 129 -7.18 -11.48 3.66
N SER A 130 -7.54 -10.28 4.14
CA SER A 130 -7.20 -9.04 3.46
C SER A 130 -5.73 -8.65 3.70
N SER A 131 -5.15 -7.91 2.75
CA SER A 131 -3.81 -7.32 2.91
C SER A 131 -3.74 -6.36 4.11
N VAL A 132 -4.82 -5.66 4.42
CA VAL A 132 -4.93 -4.79 5.61
C VAL A 132 -4.71 -5.58 6.91
N ARG A 133 -5.31 -6.77 7.01
CA ARG A 133 -5.12 -7.67 8.17
C ARG A 133 -3.76 -8.35 8.18
N MET A 134 -3.19 -8.58 7.01
CA MET A 134 -1.90 -9.24 6.88
C MET A 134 -0.75 -8.29 7.24
N PHE A 135 -0.90 -7.00 6.96
CA PHE A 135 0.11 -5.96 7.17
C PHE A 135 -0.44 -4.75 7.94
N PRO A 136 -0.95 -4.92 9.18
CA PRO A 136 -1.59 -3.85 9.92
C PRO A 136 -0.65 -2.66 10.16
N GLN A 137 0.62 -2.93 10.47
CA GLN A 137 1.62 -1.88 10.70
C GLN A 137 1.83 -0.96 9.51
N LEU A 138 1.73 -1.50 8.27
CA LEU A 138 1.84 -0.70 7.06
C LEU A 138 0.67 0.27 6.93
N PHE A 139 -0.55 -0.21 7.14
CA PHE A 139 -1.75 0.61 7.04
C PHE A 139 -1.85 1.63 8.18
N ASP A 140 -1.43 1.28 9.39
CA ASP A 140 -1.32 2.21 10.51
C ASP A 140 -0.32 3.33 10.20
N TRP A 141 0.81 3.00 9.58
CA TRP A 141 1.80 3.99 9.17
C TRP A 141 1.29 4.90 8.05
N LEU A 142 0.55 4.38 7.07
CA LEU A 142 -0.09 5.18 6.02
C LEU A 142 -1.11 6.15 6.62
N ASN A 143 -1.96 5.70 7.53
CA ASN A 143 -2.93 6.55 8.23
C ASN A 143 -2.24 7.66 9.04
N LEU A 144 -1.08 7.36 9.64
CA LEU A 144 -0.29 8.35 10.37
C LEU A 144 0.27 9.42 9.43
N ILE A 145 0.68 9.05 8.23
CA ILE A 145 1.13 10.01 7.19
C ILE A 145 -0.01 10.93 6.79
N ASP A 146 -1.20 10.38 6.51
CA ASP A 146 -2.37 11.17 6.12
C ASP A 146 -2.75 12.18 7.20
N PHE A 147 -2.74 11.77 8.46
CA PHE A 147 -2.96 12.67 9.59
C PHE A 147 -1.91 13.79 9.66
N ASN A 148 -0.62 13.46 9.48
CA ASN A 148 0.45 14.45 9.47
C ASN A 148 0.30 15.46 8.33
N VAL A 149 -0.06 15.00 7.13
CA VAL A 149 -0.32 15.89 5.98
C VAL A 149 -1.47 16.84 6.27
N LEU A 150 -2.58 16.33 6.81
CA LEU A 150 -3.73 17.14 7.20
C LEU A 150 -3.36 18.20 8.25
N PHE A 151 -2.57 17.80 9.25
CA PHE A 151 -2.09 18.69 10.30
C PHE A 151 -1.22 19.83 9.74
N ILE A 152 -0.27 19.50 8.84
CA ILE A 152 0.60 20.49 8.19
C ILE A 152 -0.23 21.44 7.32
N LEU A 153 -1.19 20.94 6.55
CA LEU A 153 -2.09 21.77 5.74
C LEU A 153 -2.92 22.72 6.63
N GLY A 154 -3.42 22.24 7.75
CA GLY A 154 -4.12 23.07 8.73
C GLY A 154 -3.25 24.18 9.29
N LEU A 155 -2.02 23.85 9.67
CA LEU A 155 -1.05 24.83 10.17
C LEU A 155 -0.69 25.86 9.09
N MET A 156 -0.44 25.45 7.85
CA MET A 156 -0.16 26.35 6.73
C MET A 156 -1.32 27.29 6.46
N THR A 157 -2.56 26.79 6.50
CA THR A 157 -3.76 27.59 6.34
C THR A 157 -3.88 28.63 7.43
N LEU A 158 -3.58 28.28 8.66
CA LEU A 158 -3.59 29.18 9.80
C LEU A 158 -2.53 30.30 9.64
N VAL A 159 -1.31 29.95 9.25
CA VAL A 159 -0.23 30.94 8.99
C VAL A 159 -0.60 31.86 7.84
N ALA A 160 -1.16 31.32 6.75
CA ALA A 160 -1.64 32.11 5.62
C ALA A 160 -2.75 33.10 6.06
N GLY A 161 -3.67 32.65 6.92
CA GLY A 161 -4.70 33.49 7.51
C GLY A 161 -4.13 34.66 8.31
N PHE A 162 -3.15 34.42 9.17
CA PHE A 162 -2.49 35.47 9.92
C PHE A 162 -1.75 36.46 9.02
N ASN A 163 -1.07 36.00 7.99
CA ASN A 163 -0.39 36.86 7.02
C ASN A 163 -1.39 37.75 6.28
N MET A 164 -2.55 37.21 5.89
CA MET A 164 -3.63 37.97 5.24
C MET A 164 -4.18 39.04 6.18
N ILE A 165 -4.46 38.67 7.43
CA ILE A 165 -4.97 39.64 8.44
C ILE A 165 -3.93 40.75 8.65
N SER A 166 -2.66 40.42 8.79
CA SER A 166 -1.60 41.39 8.97
C SER A 166 -1.49 42.37 7.80
N GLY A 167 -1.56 41.87 6.57
CA GLY A 167 -1.60 42.71 5.36
C GLY A 167 -2.79 43.65 5.30
N LEU A 168 -3.96 43.14 5.66
CA LEU A 168 -5.16 43.97 5.73
C LEU A 168 -5.04 45.07 6.83
N LEU A 169 -4.47 44.77 7.98
CA LEU A 169 -4.22 45.73 9.04
C LEU A 169 -3.26 46.85 8.61
N ILE A 170 -2.17 46.50 7.94
CA ILE A 170 -1.20 47.45 7.40
C ILE A 170 -1.91 48.39 6.42
N MET A 171 -2.66 47.82 5.46
CA MET A 171 -3.42 48.58 4.47
C MET A 171 -4.47 49.51 5.15
N LEU A 172 -5.13 49.05 6.21
CA LEU A 172 -6.06 49.83 6.99
C LEU A 172 -5.37 51.02 7.65
N PHE A 173 -4.19 50.82 8.29
CA PHE A 173 -3.45 51.89 8.95
C PHE A 173 -2.88 52.92 7.95
N GLU A 174 -2.42 52.51 6.80
CA GLU A 174 -1.96 53.41 5.73
C GLU A 174 -3.09 54.33 5.21
N ASN A 175 -4.30 53.81 5.18
CA ASN A 175 -5.45 54.54 4.62
C ASN A 175 -6.41 55.12 5.69
N ILE A 176 -5.98 55.20 6.96
CA ILE A 176 -6.84 55.65 8.06
C ILE A 176 -7.39 57.05 7.84
N SER A 177 -6.61 57.95 7.23
CA SER A 177 -7.02 59.32 6.87
C SER A 177 -8.14 59.33 5.82
N THR A 178 -8.04 58.46 4.80
CA THR A 178 -9.04 58.30 3.74
C THR A 178 -10.34 57.73 4.31
N ILE A 179 -10.24 56.78 5.21
CA ILE A 179 -11.40 56.17 5.92
C ILE A 179 -12.11 57.25 6.75
N GLY A 180 -11.34 58.06 7.47
CA GLY A 180 -11.89 59.18 8.23
C GLY A 180 -12.63 60.19 7.36
N LEU A 181 -12.09 60.53 6.18
CA LEU A 181 -12.73 61.41 5.21
C LEU A 181 -14.04 60.82 4.67
N LEU A 182 -14.05 59.58 4.26
CA LEU A 182 -15.24 58.87 3.75
C LEU A 182 -16.33 58.78 4.83
N LYS A 183 -15.95 58.58 6.07
CA LYS A 183 -16.86 58.55 7.22
C LYS A 183 -17.46 59.93 7.53
N SER A 184 -16.67 61.01 7.40
CA SER A 184 -17.16 62.39 7.56
C SER A 184 -18.14 62.80 6.44
N LEU A 185 -18.04 62.23 5.27
CA LEU A 185 -18.97 62.37 4.15
C LEU A 185 -20.24 61.49 4.28
N GLY A 186 -20.38 60.73 5.38
CA GLY A 186 -21.58 59.96 5.70
C GLY A 186 -21.59 58.53 5.13
N MET A 187 -20.48 58.04 4.66
CA MET A 187 -20.38 56.64 4.14
C MET A 187 -20.53 55.64 5.28
N ARG A 188 -21.29 54.55 5.06
CA ARG A 188 -21.54 53.53 6.07
C ARG A 188 -20.31 52.62 6.21
N ASP A 189 -20.03 52.15 7.41
CA ASP A 189 -18.88 51.26 7.70
C ASP A 189 -18.85 50.03 6.83
N LYS A 190 -20.02 49.44 6.48
CA LYS A 190 -20.11 48.27 5.58
C LYS A 190 -19.68 48.58 4.15
N GLU A 191 -19.93 49.78 3.64
CA GLU A 191 -19.54 50.20 2.29
C GLU A 191 -18.06 50.48 2.23
N ILE A 192 -17.51 51.13 3.27
CA ILE A 192 -16.07 51.34 3.41
C ILE A 192 -15.34 49.99 3.44
N ALA A 193 -15.78 49.04 4.27
CA ALA A 193 -15.18 47.70 4.36
C ALA A 193 -15.23 46.94 3.02
N LYS A 194 -16.36 47.02 2.30
CA LYS A 194 -16.52 46.40 0.99
C LYS A 194 -15.55 46.96 -0.06
N THR A 195 -15.38 48.28 -0.07
CA THR A 195 -14.46 48.97 -0.99
C THR A 195 -13.02 48.55 -0.70
N PHE A 196 -12.64 48.49 0.58
CA PHE A 196 -11.29 48.03 0.97
C PHE A 196 -11.02 46.57 0.61
N LEU A 197 -11.97 45.67 0.83
CA LEU A 197 -11.85 44.28 0.47
C LEU A 197 -11.73 44.06 -1.04
N LEU A 198 -12.51 44.83 -1.83
CA LEU A 198 -12.41 44.78 -3.30
C LEU A 198 -11.08 45.35 -3.81
N SER A 199 -10.59 46.44 -3.19
CA SER A 199 -9.29 47.02 -3.54
C SER A 199 -8.12 46.07 -3.21
N SER A 200 -8.18 45.38 -2.07
CA SER A 200 -7.14 44.40 -1.69
C SER A 200 -7.17 43.13 -2.58
N SER A 201 -8.37 42.73 -3.02
CA SER A 201 -8.52 41.59 -3.95
C SER A 201 -7.97 41.87 -5.36
N SER A 202 -7.86 43.15 -5.74
CA SER A 202 -7.27 43.55 -7.06
C SER A 202 -5.74 43.62 -7.03
N LEU A 203 -5.12 43.55 -5.86
CA LEU A 203 -3.68 43.63 -5.65
C LEU A 203 -2.99 42.26 -5.50
N ILE A 204 -3.80 41.17 -5.40
CA ILE A 204 -3.36 39.78 -5.35
C ILE A 204 -3.63 39.11 -6.70
#